data_bbcf12464bc2f8f1991581772589a74b
#
_entry.id   bbcf12464bc2f8f1991581772589a74b
#
_cell.length_a   1.000
_cell.length_b   1.000
_cell.length_c   1.000
_cell.angle_alpha   90.00
_cell.angle_beta   90.00
_cell.angle_gamma   90.00
#
_symmetry.space_group_name_H-M   'P 1'
#
loop_
_entity.id
_entity.type
_entity.pdbx_description
1 polymer ?
#
loop_
_entity_poly.entity_id
_entity_poly.type
_entity_poly.pdbx_seq_one_letter_code
_entity_poly.pdbx_strand_id
1 'polypeptide(L)'
;MEATQRFEKYVGQVFDGRYRIQKIIGIGGMAVVFEAEDFVMKRTVALKLLKDEINNDVQSVRRFINESRAVAMLNHPNIVAIYDVTVKDDLKYIVMENIRGITLKSYMNRKGVLNVKEALSFTEQILMALEHAHSKGIIHRDIKPQNIMLLRNGTIKVADFGIAKLPDVNETQEEQNKKAIGTVYYISPEQASGKPIDARSDLYSLGVMLYEMVTGRLPFRSEQLLNVAKMQVNEKPVPPSKRNAAVPKGVEQLILCAMEKDPAKRFQSAKEMLRVVTQLKNNPQANIKLLKHKPEKDKKKRPERQSRSMLPVIAGVATAFLITFSIAAFYVFSQLIIGDEDSQAQEISVRDFVGMTWSDTFAKDVGEDYYTFEVQYQFSETEEKGKILSQEPKAGESRKVIPGEQSCKVTLYVSQGVDEFPLDDYSIEEYREVELALDSRGLNYTVEEQYHDTIISGYVISTSPAAGSSVKAGDTITLYVSLGQEVRNTIVPNVVGMGEQEAMHTLLGNNISLGKVTYQQSDLPEGTVISQSKNPLTEVPIGSTKIDLVVSAGNSTT
;
A
#
# COMPACT_ATOMS: atom_id res chain seq x y z
N MET A 1 20.05 6.76 6.53
CA MET A 1 21.14 6.48 7.45
C MET A 1 21.01 7.26 8.76
N GLU A 2 20.86 8.56 8.73
CA GLU A 2 20.66 9.41 9.92
C GLU A 2 19.45 9.01 10.79
N ALA A 3 18.34 8.57 10.18
CA ALA A 3 17.11 8.28 10.90
C ALA A 3 17.23 7.07 11.83
N THR A 4 17.91 5.99 11.46
CA THR A 4 18.02 4.77 12.30
C THR A 4 19.01 5.01 13.44
N GLN A 5 20.18 5.58 13.14
CA GLN A 5 21.19 5.93 14.15
C GLN A 5 20.65 6.92 15.20
N ARG A 6 19.82 7.86 14.77
CA ARG A 6 19.17 8.83 15.67
C ARG A 6 18.29 8.16 16.72
N PHE A 7 17.65 7.04 16.40
CA PHE A 7 16.73 6.34 17.30
C PHE A 7 17.36 5.14 18.00
N GLU A 8 18.49 4.63 17.53
CA GLU A 8 19.28 3.59 18.23
C GLU A 8 19.74 4.04 19.63
N LYS A 9 19.93 5.35 19.83
CA LYS A 9 20.23 5.91 21.15
C LYS A 9 19.23 5.52 22.23
N TYR A 10 18.00 5.17 21.88
CA TYR A 10 16.97 4.77 22.83
C TYR A 10 17.03 3.27 23.19
N VAL A 11 17.69 2.45 22.37
CA VAL A 11 17.83 1.01 22.65
C VAL A 11 18.65 0.79 23.93
N GLY A 12 18.12 -0.02 24.84
CA GLY A 12 18.68 -0.25 26.18
C GLY A 12 18.22 0.75 27.24
N GLN A 13 17.63 1.90 26.85
CA GLN A 13 17.07 2.86 27.80
C GLN A 13 15.78 2.35 28.44
N VAL A 14 15.47 2.88 29.62
CA VAL A 14 14.22 2.60 30.36
C VAL A 14 13.38 3.87 30.40
N PHE A 15 12.23 3.82 29.70
CA PHE A 15 11.26 4.90 29.69
C PHE A 15 10.34 4.81 30.92
N ASP A 16 10.16 5.92 31.61
CA ASP A 16 9.33 6.07 32.82
C ASP A 16 9.64 5.06 33.95
N GLY A 17 10.89 4.54 33.98
CA GLY A 17 11.28 3.50 34.95
C GLY A 17 10.57 2.14 34.75
N ARG A 18 9.84 1.98 33.66
CA ARG A 18 8.95 0.85 33.39
C ARG A 18 9.22 0.11 32.08
N TYR A 19 9.48 0.83 30.98
CA TYR A 19 9.57 0.24 29.66
C TYR A 19 11.03 0.22 29.17
N ARG A 20 11.67 -0.95 29.15
CA ARG A 20 13.01 -1.12 28.59
C ARG A 20 12.93 -1.32 27.09
N ILE A 21 13.49 -0.40 26.33
CA ILE A 21 13.57 -0.47 24.86
C ILE A 21 14.54 -1.59 24.46
N GLN A 22 14.06 -2.56 23.68
CA GLN A 22 14.87 -3.71 23.26
C GLN A 22 15.43 -3.54 21.86
N LYS A 23 14.60 -3.16 20.88
CA LYS A 23 14.99 -2.96 19.48
C LYS A 23 13.97 -2.13 18.73
N ILE A 24 14.36 -1.58 17.59
CA ILE A 24 13.47 -0.94 16.63
C ILE A 24 12.74 -2.05 15.84
N ILE A 25 11.42 -1.95 15.71
CA ILE A 25 10.59 -2.87 14.92
C ILE A 25 9.88 -2.18 13.75
N GLY A 26 9.94 -0.84 13.66
CA GLY A 26 9.39 -0.08 12.53
C GLY A 26 9.76 1.39 12.59
N ILE A 27 10.00 2.00 11.43
CA ILE A 27 10.25 3.45 11.29
C ILE A 27 9.23 3.98 10.31
N GLY A 28 8.27 4.74 10.82
CA GLY A 28 7.25 5.42 9.99
C GLY A 28 7.56 6.90 9.78
N GLY A 29 6.75 7.58 8.97
CA GLY A 29 6.90 9.02 8.72
C GLY A 29 6.85 9.87 9.98
N MET A 30 5.92 9.59 10.91
CA MET A 30 5.63 10.41 12.10
C MET A 30 6.18 9.82 13.39
N ALA A 31 6.47 8.52 13.45
CA ALA A 31 6.84 7.83 14.68
C ALA A 31 7.78 6.67 14.39
N VAL A 32 8.51 6.26 15.42
CA VAL A 32 9.32 5.04 15.45
C VAL A 32 8.68 4.06 16.41
N VAL A 33 8.60 2.79 16.01
CA VAL A 33 8.04 1.72 16.83
C VAL A 33 9.16 0.84 17.36
N PHE A 34 9.19 0.66 18.66
CA PHE A 34 10.15 -0.19 19.35
C PHE A 34 9.45 -1.41 19.94
N GLU A 35 10.13 -2.53 20.00
CA GLU A 35 9.82 -3.60 20.93
C GLU A 35 10.40 -3.21 22.31
N ALA A 36 9.60 -3.32 23.36
CA ALA A 36 10.01 -2.98 24.71
C ALA A 36 9.49 -4.00 25.74
N GLU A 37 10.16 -4.10 26.87
CA GLU A 37 9.76 -4.91 28.01
C GLU A 37 9.08 -4.04 29.06
N ASP A 38 7.84 -4.34 29.42
CA ASP A 38 7.10 -3.74 30.53
C ASP A 38 7.45 -4.51 31.82
N PHE A 39 8.30 -3.94 32.67
CA PHE A 39 8.75 -4.57 33.92
C PHE A 39 7.61 -4.77 34.92
N VAL A 40 6.62 -3.89 34.93
CA VAL A 40 5.51 -3.94 35.88
C VAL A 40 4.57 -5.08 35.52
N MET A 41 4.20 -5.17 34.26
CA MET A 41 3.27 -6.20 33.77
C MET A 41 3.98 -7.47 33.28
N LYS A 42 5.32 -7.51 33.29
CA LYS A 42 6.18 -8.64 32.85
C LYS A 42 5.79 -9.17 31.47
N ARG A 43 5.64 -8.27 30.52
CA ARG A 43 5.25 -8.59 29.14
C ARG A 43 6.04 -7.77 28.12
N THR A 44 6.13 -8.29 26.89
CA THR A 44 6.65 -7.54 25.74
C THR A 44 5.54 -6.67 25.16
N VAL A 45 5.87 -5.41 24.88
CA VAL A 45 4.95 -4.40 24.31
C VAL A 45 5.58 -3.76 23.09
N ALA A 46 4.77 -3.14 22.24
CA ALA A 46 5.22 -2.23 21.20
C ALA A 46 5.10 -0.79 21.71
N LEU A 47 6.16 0.01 21.57
CA LEU A 47 6.21 1.40 22.00
C LEU A 47 6.39 2.29 20.77
N LYS A 48 5.36 3.09 20.43
CA LYS A 48 5.34 4.00 19.29
C LYS A 48 5.71 5.41 19.77
N LEU A 49 6.96 5.81 19.49
CA LEU A 49 7.52 7.10 19.88
C LEU A 49 7.33 8.12 18.76
N LEU A 50 6.77 9.29 19.09
CA LEU A 50 6.61 10.41 18.17
C LEU A 50 8.00 11.02 17.85
N LYS A 51 8.23 11.33 16.57
CA LYS A 51 9.48 11.97 16.13
C LYS A 51 9.55 13.43 16.57
N ASP A 52 10.77 13.93 16.84
CA ASP A 52 11.00 15.28 17.34
C ASP A 52 10.48 16.38 16.39
N GLU A 53 10.50 16.13 15.06
CA GLU A 53 10.01 17.09 14.06
C GLU A 53 8.51 17.40 14.25
N ILE A 54 7.75 16.42 14.73
CA ILE A 54 6.30 16.55 14.97
C ILE A 54 6.03 17.00 16.41
N ASN A 55 6.98 16.73 17.31
CA ASN A 55 6.89 17.06 18.72
C ASN A 55 6.81 18.58 18.98
N ASN A 56 7.30 19.39 18.04
CA ASN A 56 7.31 20.85 18.12
C ASN A 56 5.99 21.50 17.65
N ASP A 57 5.10 20.75 16.95
CA ASP A 57 3.78 21.27 16.58
C ASP A 57 2.73 20.93 17.63
N VAL A 58 2.35 21.92 18.42
CA VAL A 58 1.36 21.81 19.52
C VAL A 58 0.03 21.23 19.04
N GLN A 59 -0.41 21.56 17.83
CA GLN A 59 -1.69 21.05 17.30
C GLN A 59 -1.58 19.57 16.93
N SER A 60 -0.52 19.14 16.27
CA SER A 60 -0.28 17.74 15.92
C SER A 60 -0.11 16.87 17.17
N VAL A 61 0.57 17.39 18.18
CA VAL A 61 0.70 16.72 19.47
C VAL A 61 -0.66 16.57 20.18
N ARG A 62 -1.46 17.62 20.25
CA ARG A 62 -2.82 17.53 20.84
C ARG A 62 -3.70 16.53 20.12
N ARG A 63 -3.64 16.49 18.78
CA ARG A 63 -4.40 15.51 17.98
C ARG A 63 -3.92 14.09 18.28
N PHE A 64 -2.62 13.85 18.24
CA PHE A 64 -2.01 12.56 18.57
C PHE A 64 -2.49 12.04 19.94
N ILE A 65 -2.48 12.90 20.96
CA ILE A 65 -2.91 12.55 22.32
C ILE A 65 -4.40 12.21 22.37
N ASN A 66 -5.25 13.10 21.84
CA ASN A 66 -6.70 12.94 21.93
C ASN A 66 -7.18 11.71 21.17
N GLU A 67 -6.63 11.48 19.97
CA GLU A 67 -6.96 10.31 19.16
C GLU A 67 -6.43 9.02 19.80
N SER A 68 -5.21 9.04 20.34
CA SER A 68 -4.66 7.88 21.07
C SER A 68 -5.50 7.51 22.28
N ARG A 69 -5.98 8.50 23.05
CA ARG A 69 -6.87 8.27 24.21
C ARG A 69 -8.23 7.72 23.79
N ALA A 70 -8.79 8.20 22.67
CA ALA A 70 -10.05 7.67 22.15
C ALA A 70 -9.89 6.21 21.72
N VAL A 71 -8.79 5.87 21.03
CA VAL A 71 -8.49 4.49 20.61
C VAL A 71 -8.17 3.59 21.80
N ALA A 72 -7.56 4.10 22.87
CA ALA A 72 -7.29 3.35 24.09
C ALA A 72 -8.56 2.84 24.80
N MET A 73 -9.74 3.44 24.51
CA MET A 73 -11.03 2.95 25.00
C MET A 73 -11.58 1.75 24.20
N LEU A 74 -10.94 1.38 23.08
CA LEU A 74 -11.35 0.25 22.29
C LEU A 74 -10.75 -1.05 22.84
N ASN A 75 -11.62 -1.96 23.23
CA ASN A 75 -11.23 -3.31 23.66
C ASN A 75 -11.96 -4.34 22.78
N HIS A 76 -11.23 -4.91 21.81
CA HIS A 76 -11.81 -5.87 20.89
C HIS A 76 -10.71 -6.83 20.37
N PRO A 77 -10.99 -8.15 20.19
CA PRO A 77 -9.98 -9.12 19.78
C PRO A 77 -9.33 -8.80 18.43
N ASN A 78 -10.04 -8.11 17.54
CA ASN A 78 -9.54 -7.71 16.21
C ASN A 78 -9.04 -6.25 16.16
N ILE A 79 -8.75 -5.61 17.29
CA ILE A 79 -8.11 -4.30 17.38
C ILE A 79 -6.82 -4.44 18.18
N VAL A 80 -5.75 -3.75 17.76
CA VAL A 80 -4.51 -3.66 18.55
C VAL A 80 -4.80 -2.85 19.82
N ALA A 81 -4.61 -3.46 20.98
CA ALA A 81 -4.89 -2.82 22.25
C ALA A 81 -3.84 -1.75 22.56
N ILE A 82 -4.28 -0.56 22.97
CA ILE A 82 -3.43 0.48 23.55
C ILE A 82 -3.44 0.30 25.07
N TYR A 83 -2.25 0.25 25.66
CA TYR A 83 -2.07 0.01 27.09
C TYR A 83 -1.79 1.29 27.87
N ASP A 84 -1.08 2.24 27.24
CA ASP A 84 -0.68 3.48 27.89
C ASP A 84 -0.42 4.58 26.85
N VAL A 85 -0.61 5.84 27.23
CA VAL A 85 -0.34 7.02 26.41
C VAL A 85 0.41 8.04 27.28
N THR A 86 1.69 8.20 27.04
CA THR A 86 2.54 9.11 27.80
C THR A 86 2.83 10.39 27.03
N VAL A 87 2.71 11.50 27.74
CA VAL A 87 2.97 12.85 27.26
C VAL A 87 3.83 13.56 28.27
N LYS A 88 5.13 13.57 28.02
CA LYS A 88 6.10 14.36 28.78
C LYS A 88 6.82 15.32 27.84
N ASP A 89 7.41 16.37 28.37
CA ASP A 89 7.94 17.49 27.59
C ASP A 89 8.82 17.06 26.42
N ASP A 90 9.69 16.08 26.62
CA ASP A 90 10.64 15.61 25.62
C ASP A 90 10.23 14.30 24.92
N LEU A 91 9.30 13.52 25.50
CA LEU A 91 8.92 12.19 25.00
C LEU A 91 7.42 12.02 24.95
N LYS A 92 6.90 11.76 23.78
CA LYS A 92 5.48 11.43 23.55
C LYS A 92 5.39 10.08 22.89
N TYR A 93 4.83 9.10 23.57
CA TYR A 93 4.75 7.75 23.08
C TYR A 93 3.46 7.03 23.47
N ILE A 94 3.11 6.03 22.70
CA ILE A 94 1.99 5.11 22.95
C ILE A 94 2.57 3.73 23.22
N VAL A 95 2.11 3.08 24.28
CA VAL A 95 2.40 1.67 24.55
C VAL A 95 1.23 0.82 24.12
N MET A 96 1.47 -0.17 23.29
CA MET A 96 0.44 -1.00 22.69
C MET A 96 0.84 -2.49 22.65
N GLU A 97 -0.11 -3.32 22.31
CA GLU A 97 0.07 -4.75 22.12
C GLU A 97 1.16 -5.03 21.09
N ASN A 98 2.15 -5.84 21.46
CA ASN A 98 3.17 -6.31 20.52
C ASN A 98 2.63 -7.48 19.70
N ILE A 99 2.37 -7.25 18.42
CA ILE A 99 1.78 -8.24 17.51
C ILE A 99 2.88 -9.07 16.85
N ARG A 100 2.96 -10.35 17.19
CA ARG A 100 3.84 -11.32 16.51
C ARG A 100 3.15 -11.86 15.26
N GLY A 101 3.18 -11.08 14.19
CA GLY A 101 2.53 -11.37 12.91
C GLY A 101 3.19 -10.64 11.75
N ILE A 102 2.55 -10.70 10.59
CA ILE A 102 2.95 -9.94 9.40
C ILE A 102 1.81 -9.00 8.99
N THR A 103 2.09 -7.98 8.20
CA THR A 103 1.02 -7.15 7.63
C THR A 103 0.23 -7.95 6.61
N LEU A 104 -1.07 -7.61 6.46
CA LEU A 104 -1.88 -8.21 5.40
C LEU A 104 -1.30 -7.87 4.02
N LYS A 105 -0.64 -6.70 3.86
CA LYS A 105 0.06 -6.33 2.62
C LYS A 105 1.18 -7.32 2.31
N SER A 106 2.05 -7.61 3.27
CA SER A 106 3.12 -8.60 3.10
C SER A 106 2.56 -10.00 2.78
N TYR A 107 1.44 -10.36 3.39
CA TYR A 107 0.76 -11.63 3.08
C TYR A 107 0.21 -11.67 1.65
N MET A 108 -0.48 -10.60 1.22
CA MET A 108 -1.01 -10.47 -0.14
C MET A 108 0.10 -10.48 -1.18
N ASN A 109 1.19 -9.78 -0.93
CA ASN A 109 2.34 -9.74 -1.83
C ASN A 109 2.94 -11.15 -2.05
N ARG A 110 3.05 -11.96 -0.97
CA ARG A 110 3.57 -13.35 -1.07
C ARG A 110 2.62 -14.31 -1.77
N LYS A 111 1.32 -14.11 -1.60
CA LYS A 111 0.29 -15.05 -2.07
C LYS A 111 -0.30 -14.67 -3.42
N GLY A 112 -0.19 -13.41 -3.80
CA GLY A 112 -0.86 -12.85 -4.98
C GLY A 112 -2.37 -12.74 -4.76
N VAL A 113 -3.15 -13.45 -5.55
CA VAL A 113 -4.62 -13.47 -5.43
C VAL A 113 -5.05 -14.35 -4.27
N LEU A 114 -5.83 -13.82 -3.36
CA LEU A 114 -6.39 -14.56 -2.25
C LEU A 114 -7.62 -15.39 -2.68
N ASN A 115 -7.78 -16.56 -2.05
CA ASN A 115 -9.01 -17.31 -2.17
C ASN A 115 -10.19 -16.49 -1.59
N VAL A 116 -11.32 -16.51 -2.28
CA VAL A 116 -12.53 -15.76 -1.90
C VAL A 116 -12.97 -16.02 -0.47
N LYS A 117 -12.95 -17.29 -0.03
CA LYS A 117 -13.33 -17.68 1.35
C LYS A 117 -12.41 -17.04 2.39
N GLU A 118 -11.13 -17.00 2.10
CA GLU A 118 -10.12 -16.39 2.96
C GLU A 118 -10.26 -14.86 2.99
N ALA A 119 -10.40 -14.22 1.82
CA ALA A 119 -10.63 -12.78 1.72
C ALA A 119 -11.89 -12.33 2.48
N LEU A 120 -12.98 -13.10 2.38
CA LEU A 120 -14.20 -12.85 3.16
C LEU A 120 -13.99 -13.07 4.66
N SER A 121 -13.16 -14.05 5.06
CA SER A 121 -12.85 -14.29 6.48
C SER A 121 -12.06 -13.14 7.09
N PHE A 122 -11.10 -12.58 6.36
CA PHE A 122 -10.37 -11.39 6.79
C PHE A 122 -11.29 -10.16 6.83
N THR A 123 -12.09 -9.95 5.79
CA THR A 123 -13.08 -8.86 5.72
C THR A 123 -14.06 -8.90 6.90
N GLU A 124 -14.55 -10.08 7.27
CA GLU A 124 -15.44 -10.25 8.42
C GLU A 124 -14.80 -9.77 9.72
N GLN A 125 -13.56 -10.19 10.00
CA GLN A 125 -12.84 -9.80 11.21
C GLN A 125 -12.57 -8.29 11.25
N ILE A 126 -12.22 -7.68 10.10
CA ILE A 126 -12.04 -6.23 9.99
C ILE A 126 -13.37 -5.50 10.25
N LEU A 127 -14.48 -6.00 9.71
CA LEU A 127 -15.80 -5.41 9.94
C LEU A 127 -16.24 -5.50 11.40
N MET A 128 -15.90 -6.59 12.12
CA MET A 128 -16.14 -6.69 13.56
C MET A 128 -15.38 -5.59 14.33
N ALA A 129 -14.11 -5.36 13.97
CA ALA A 129 -13.30 -4.28 14.53
C ALA A 129 -13.90 -2.90 14.24
N LEU A 130 -14.30 -2.64 12.99
CA LEU A 130 -14.91 -1.39 12.57
C LEU A 130 -16.28 -1.16 13.21
N GLU A 131 -17.13 -2.20 13.35
CA GLU A 131 -18.42 -2.08 14.05
C GLU A 131 -18.20 -1.61 15.50
N HIS A 132 -17.23 -2.24 16.19
CA HIS A 132 -16.90 -1.85 17.57
C HIS A 132 -16.41 -0.40 17.65
N ALA A 133 -15.50 0.02 16.79
CA ALA A 133 -14.97 1.39 16.76
C ALA A 133 -16.05 2.42 16.41
N HIS A 134 -16.82 2.16 15.36
CA HIS A 134 -17.90 3.03 14.89
C HIS A 134 -19.01 3.19 15.95
N SER A 135 -19.32 2.13 16.73
CA SER A 135 -20.28 2.22 17.84
C SER A 135 -19.83 3.16 18.96
N LYS A 136 -18.52 3.45 19.04
CA LYS A 136 -17.92 4.42 19.97
C LYS A 136 -17.66 5.79 19.32
N GLY A 137 -18.13 6.00 18.09
CA GLY A 137 -17.91 7.24 17.34
C GLY A 137 -16.50 7.40 16.77
N ILE A 138 -15.69 6.33 16.76
CA ILE A 138 -14.30 6.35 16.27
C ILE A 138 -14.26 5.82 14.85
N ILE A 139 -13.76 6.64 13.93
CA ILE A 139 -13.57 6.32 12.50
C ILE A 139 -12.08 6.08 12.29
N HIS A 140 -11.72 5.01 11.54
CA HIS A 140 -10.33 4.64 11.34
C HIS A 140 -9.59 5.57 10.37
N ARG A 141 -10.22 6.00 9.28
CA ARG A 141 -9.73 6.94 8.27
C ARG A 141 -8.52 6.48 7.43
N ASP A 142 -7.92 5.34 7.74
CA ASP A 142 -6.74 4.80 7.04
C ASP A 142 -6.77 3.26 6.93
N ILE A 143 -7.90 2.70 6.53
CA ILE A 143 -8.04 1.27 6.27
C ILE A 143 -7.27 0.92 5.01
N LYS A 144 -6.20 0.12 5.18
CA LYS A 144 -5.33 -0.40 4.11
C LYS A 144 -4.60 -1.64 4.59
N PRO A 145 -4.09 -2.51 3.70
CA PRO A 145 -3.48 -3.79 4.09
C PRO A 145 -2.24 -3.64 4.98
N GLN A 146 -1.53 -2.49 4.93
CA GLN A 146 -0.37 -2.21 5.78
C GLN A 146 -0.76 -2.05 7.25
N ASN A 147 -2.00 -1.57 7.53
CA ASN A 147 -2.52 -1.34 8.89
C ASN A 147 -3.30 -2.53 9.42
N ILE A 148 -3.26 -3.66 8.73
CA ILE A 148 -3.92 -4.90 9.15
C ILE A 148 -2.84 -5.94 9.46
N MET A 149 -2.77 -6.37 10.71
CA MET A 149 -1.83 -7.40 11.16
C MET A 149 -2.49 -8.77 11.09
N LEU A 150 -1.81 -9.74 10.49
CA LEU A 150 -2.23 -11.13 10.39
C LEU A 150 -1.35 -11.99 11.31
N LEU A 151 -1.96 -12.64 12.27
CA LEU A 151 -1.32 -13.58 13.18
C LEU A 151 -1.22 -14.98 12.54
N ARG A 152 -0.33 -15.83 13.06
CA ARG A 152 -0.11 -17.19 12.54
C ARG A 152 -1.37 -18.09 12.58
N ASN A 153 -2.28 -17.83 13.50
CA ASN A 153 -3.54 -18.57 13.65
C ASN A 153 -4.67 -18.06 12.74
N GLY A 154 -4.40 -17.11 11.84
CA GLY A 154 -5.38 -16.50 10.94
C GLY A 154 -6.22 -15.38 11.57
N THR A 155 -5.91 -14.97 12.80
CA THR A 155 -6.57 -13.83 13.44
C THR A 155 -6.06 -12.53 12.83
N ILE A 156 -6.98 -11.61 12.53
CA ILE A 156 -6.69 -10.25 12.07
C ILE A 156 -6.73 -9.29 13.25
N LYS A 157 -5.78 -8.35 13.29
CA LYS A 157 -5.82 -7.19 14.18
C LYS A 157 -5.66 -5.90 13.39
N VAL A 158 -6.61 -4.98 13.54
CA VAL A 158 -6.58 -3.64 12.95
C VAL A 158 -5.69 -2.77 13.82
N ALA A 159 -4.66 -2.19 13.23
CA ALA A 159 -3.68 -1.30 13.85
C ALA A 159 -3.83 0.13 13.31
N ASP A 160 -3.20 1.09 13.97
CA ASP A 160 -3.03 2.47 13.50
C ASP A 160 -4.35 3.14 13.06
N PHE A 161 -5.35 3.12 13.95
CA PHE A 161 -6.50 4.02 13.81
C PHE A 161 -5.98 5.44 13.61
N GLY A 162 -6.41 6.10 12.56
CA GLY A 162 -5.86 7.29 11.91
C GLY A 162 -5.47 8.47 12.80
N ILE A 163 -4.51 8.21 13.68
CA ILE A 163 -4.06 9.06 14.79
C ILE A 163 -3.41 10.37 14.29
N ALA A 164 -3.32 10.62 12.97
CA ALA A 164 -2.62 11.81 12.50
C ALA A 164 -2.86 12.18 11.02
N LYS A 165 -4.07 12.03 10.49
CA LYS A 165 -4.36 12.41 9.09
C LYS A 165 -5.40 13.52 8.97
N LEU A 166 -4.96 14.75 9.25
CA LEU A 166 -5.54 15.93 8.62
C LEU A 166 -4.44 16.59 7.79
N PRO A 167 -4.74 17.10 6.57
CA PRO A 167 -3.76 17.81 5.76
C PRO A 167 -3.21 18.99 6.56
N ASP A 168 -1.90 19.08 6.70
CA ASP A 168 -1.26 20.28 7.20
C ASP A 168 -1.30 21.33 6.08
N VAL A 169 -1.93 22.44 6.34
CA VAL A 169 -2.11 23.55 5.37
C VAL A 169 -0.75 24.16 4.97
N ASN A 170 0.32 23.82 5.70
CA ASN A 170 1.67 24.38 5.53
C ASN A 170 2.69 23.38 4.95
N GLU A 171 2.31 22.13 4.66
CA GLU A 171 3.23 21.16 4.03
C GLU A 171 3.42 21.48 2.54
N THR A 172 4.67 21.50 2.08
CA THR A 172 4.99 21.62 0.66
C THR A 172 4.45 20.44 -0.14
N GLN A 173 4.08 20.65 -1.40
CA GLN A 173 3.51 19.58 -2.27
C GLN A 173 4.43 18.36 -2.38
N GLU A 174 5.74 18.51 -2.26
CA GLU A 174 6.71 17.42 -2.30
C GLU A 174 6.69 16.54 -1.03
N GLU A 175 6.50 17.12 0.15
CA GLU A 175 6.38 16.40 1.41
C GLU A 175 5.05 15.67 1.53
N GLN A 176 3.96 16.30 1.04
CA GLN A 176 2.66 15.65 0.92
C GLN A 176 2.70 14.44 -0.02
N ASN A 177 3.42 14.53 -1.14
CA ASN A 177 3.60 13.44 -2.08
C ASN A 177 4.38 12.26 -1.48
N LYS A 178 5.47 12.51 -0.73
CA LYS A 178 6.26 11.44 -0.08
C LYS A 178 5.50 10.71 1.03
N LYS A 179 4.65 11.41 1.80
CA LYS A 179 3.82 10.80 2.88
C LYS A 179 2.56 10.11 2.33
N ALA A 180 2.09 10.50 1.15
CA ALA A 180 0.87 9.98 0.51
C ALA A 180 1.10 8.64 -0.23
N ILE A 181 2.35 8.24 -0.49
CA ILE A 181 2.70 7.01 -1.19
C ILE A 181 2.13 5.80 -0.43
N GLY A 182 1.15 5.13 -1.01
CA GLY A 182 0.47 3.96 -0.44
C GLY A 182 -0.92 4.21 0.16
N THR A 183 -1.22 5.41 0.69
CA THR A 183 -2.55 5.72 1.27
C THR A 183 -3.57 6.12 0.22
N VAL A 184 -3.15 6.84 -0.82
CA VAL A 184 -4.02 7.36 -1.89
C VAL A 184 -4.78 6.25 -2.63
N TYR A 185 -4.23 5.04 -2.69
CA TYR A 185 -4.86 3.91 -3.35
C TYR A 185 -6.14 3.40 -2.66
N TYR A 186 -6.32 3.68 -1.37
CA TYR A 186 -7.46 3.21 -0.56
C TYR A 186 -8.35 4.35 -0.04
N ILE A 187 -8.01 5.60 -0.37
CA ILE A 187 -8.73 6.79 0.10
C ILE A 187 -10.16 6.83 -0.45
N SER A 188 -11.11 7.23 0.37
CA SER A 188 -12.49 7.40 -0.08
C SER A 188 -12.66 8.68 -0.93
N PRO A 189 -13.68 8.75 -1.81
CA PRO A 189 -13.98 9.95 -2.61
C PRO A 189 -14.13 11.22 -1.79
N GLU A 190 -14.79 11.14 -0.63
CA GLU A 190 -14.99 12.27 0.28
C GLU A 190 -13.66 12.70 0.93
N GLN A 191 -12.79 11.76 1.31
CA GLN A 191 -11.45 12.10 1.80
C GLN A 191 -10.61 12.76 0.71
N ALA A 192 -10.61 12.20 -0.52
CA ALA A 192 -9.88 12.77 -1.64
C ALA A 192 -10.36 14.17 -2.05
N SER A 193 -11.63 14.50 -1.73
CA SER A 193 -12.27 15.78 -2.05
C SER A 193 -12.30 16.75 -0.87
N GLY A 194 -11.71 16.42 0.30
CA GLY A 194 -11.77 17.25 1.51
C GLY A 194 -13.18 17.44 2.10
N LYS A 195 -14.10 16.53 1.80
CA LYS A 195 -15.47 16.56 2.31
C LYS A 195 -15.56 15.92 3.71
N PRO A 196 -16.64 16.17 4.48
CA PRO A 196 -16.85 15.51 5.76
C PRO A 196 -16.77 13.98 5.67
N ILE A 197 -16.04 13.37 6.58
CA ILE A 197 -15.74 11.95 6.65
C ILE A 197 -16.62 11.30 7.72
N ASP A 198 -17.22 10.16 7.42
CA ASP A 198 -17.95 9.33 8.39
C ASP A 198 -17.54 7.84 8.31
N ALA A 199 -18.22 6.99 9.06
CA ALA A 199 -17.95 5.54 9.12
C ALA A 199 -18.00 4.85 7.75
N ARG A 200 -18.74 5.40 6.77
CA ARG A 200 -18.86 4.85 5.41
C ARG A 200 -17.59 5.03 4.58
N SER A 201 -16.69 5.92 4.99
CA SER A 201 -15.37 6.09 4.37
C SER A 201 -14.49 4.86 4.62
N ASP A 202 -14.51 4.29 5.84
CA ASP A 202 -13.79 3.06 6.16
C ASP A 202 -14.34 1.87 5.36
N LEU A 203 -15.66 1.82 5.12
CA LEU A 203 -16.29 0.77 4.32
C LEU A 203 -15.90 0.85 2.84
N TYR A 204 -15.71 2.06 2.31
CA TYR A 204 -15.17 2.25 0.96
C TYR A 204 -13.73 1.71 0.87
N SER A 205 -12.86 2.11 1.79
CA SER A 205 -11.47 1.67 1.85
C SER A 205 -11.36 0.15 1.99
N LEU A 206 -12.23 -0.47 2.81
CA LEU A 206 -12.35 -1.92 2.92
C LEU A 206 -12.83 -2.57 1.60
N GLY A 207 -13.72 -1.93 0.86
CA GLY A 207 -14.15 -2.35 -0.47
C GLY A 207 -12.99 -2.38 -1.46
N VAL A 208 -12.15 -1.34 -1.48
CA VAL A 208 -10.92 -1.26 -2.29
C VAL A 208 -9.95 -2.38 -1.91
N MET A 209 -9.75 -2.61 -0.62
CA MET A 209 -8.87 -3.67 -0.13
C MET A 209 -9.40 -5.08 -0.49
N LEU A 210 -10.71 -5.33 -0.37
CA LEU A 210 -11.31 -6.60 -0.77
C LEU A 210 -11.19 -6.81 -2.29
N TYR A 211 -11.36 -5.74 -3.10
CA TYR A 211 -11.09 -5.79 -4.54
C TYR A 211 -9.66 -6.28 -4.80
N GLU A 212 -8.66 -5.67 -4.15
CA GLU A 212 -7.27 -6.06 -4.31
C GLU A 212 -7.01 -7.50 -3.85
N MET A 213 -7.55 -7.91 -2.71
CA MET A 213 -7.41 -9.30 -2.22
C MET A 213 -7.88 -10.35 -3.23
N VAL A 214 -9.03 -10.14 -3.88
CA VAL A 214 -9.62 -11.15 -4.78
C VAL A 214 -9.17 -11.04 -6.23
N THR A 215 -8.54 -9.92 -6.63
CA THR A 215 -8.07 -9.70 -8.01
C THR A 215 -6.54 -9.65 -8.13
N GLY A 216 -5.81 -9.48 -7.01
CA GLY A 216 -4.38 -9.23 -6.97
C GLY A 216 -3.97 -7.86 -7.53
N ARG A 217 -4.94 -6.98 -7.81
CA ARG A 217 -4.70 -5.67 -8.42
C ARG A 217 -5.55 -4.59 -7.78
N LEU A 218 -4.98 -3.39 -7.67
CA LEU A 218 -5.73 -2.21 -7.25
C LEU A 218 -6.80 -1.84 -8.31
N PRO A 219 -7.98 -1.34 -7.90
CA PRO A 219 -9.03 -0.92 -8.83
C PRO A 219 -8.63 0.30 -9.66
N PHE A 220 -7.82 1.19 -9.10
CA PHE A 220 -7.31 2.40 -9.72
C PHE A 220 -5.80 2.48 -9.53
N ARG A 221 -5.07 2.71 -10.62
CA ARG A 221 -3.61 2.83 -10.62
C ARG A 221 -3.19 3.88 -11.64
N SER A 222 -2.26 4.72 -11.28
CA SER A 222 -1.60 5.69 -12.14
C SER A 222 -0.21 5.97 -11.57
N GLU A 223 0.73 6.37 -12.42
CA GLU A 223 2.06 6.82 -12.01
C GLU A 223 2.01 8.08 -11.14
N GLN A 224 1.01 8.92 -11.37
CA GLN A 224 0.79 10.14 -10.58
C GLN A 224 -0.28 9.90 -9.51
N LEU A 225 0.06 10.04 -8.25
CA LEU A 225 -0.84 9.86 -7.12
C LEU A 225 -2.08 10.77 -7.19
N LEU A 226 -1.92 11.99 -7.70
CA LEU A 226 -3.03 12.91 -7.91
C LEU A 226 -4.09 12.36 -8.89
N ASN A 227 -3.66 11.62 -9.91
CA ASN A 227 -4.58 10.97 -10.84
C ASN A 227 -5.35 9.84 -10.14
N VAL A 228 -4.67 9.05 -9.28
CA VAL A 228 -5.35 8.02 -8.48
C VAL A 228 -6.43 8.65 -7.59
N ALA A 229 -6.14 9.77 -6.92
CA ALA A 229 -7.13 10.49 -6.13
C ALA A 229 -8.33 10.96 -7.00
N LYS A 230 -8.08 11.48 -8.20
CA LYS A 230 -9.14 11.85 -9.17
C LYS A 230 -9.98 10.64 -9.61
N MET A 231 -9.34 9.49 -9.87
CA MET A 231 -10.03 8.25 -10.20
C MET A 231 -10.90 7.74 -9.04
N GLN A 232 -10.41 7.86 -7.79
CA GLN A 232 -11.22 7.55 -6.60
C GLN A 232 -12.51 8.39 -6.53
N VAL A 233 -12.46 9.64 -6.96
CA VAL A 233 -13.62 10.54 -6.96
C VAL A 233 -14.56 10.26 -8.12
N ASN A 234 -14.04 10.07 -9.34
CA ASN A 234 -14.81 10.20 -10.57
C ASN A 234 -15.03 8.86 -11.31
N GLU A 235 -14.12 7.89 -11.20
CA GLU A 235 -14.14 6.71 -12.05
C GLU A 235 -14.80 5.50 -11.38
N LYS A 236 -15.49 4.70 -12.16
CA LYS A 236 -16.02 3.40 -11.70
C LYS A 236 -14.93 2.33 -11.81
N PRO A 237 -14.79 1.46 -10.81
CA PRO A 237 -13.84 0.37 -10.90
C PRO A 237 -14.27 -0.63 -11.98
N VAL A 238 -13.31 -1.25 -12.65
CA VAL A 238 -13.57 -2.41 -13.49
C VAL A 238 -14.17 -3.52 -12.62
N PRO A 239 -15.27 -4.17 -13.02
CA PRO A 239 -15.85 -5.26 -12.24
C PRO A 239 -14.82 -6.34 -11.89
N PRO A 240 -14.73 -6.79 -10.62
CA PRO A 240 -13.77 -7.82 -10.20
C PRO A 240 -13.77 -9.08 -11.06
N SER A 241 -14.94 -9.54 -11.51
CA SER A 241 -15.07 -10.73 -12.37
C SER A 241 -14.39 -10.59 -13.73
N LYS A 242 -14.22 -9.35 -14.24
CA LYS A 242 -13.47 -9.08 -15.48
C LYS A 242 -11.95 -9.18 -15.27
N ARG A 243 -11.47 -9.12 -14.03
CA ARG A 243 -10.05 -9.28 -13.67
C ARG A 243 -9.74 -10.70 -13.23
N ASN A 244 -10.67 -11.33 -12.50
CA ASN A 244 -10.58 -12.69 -12.02
C ASN A 244 -11.95 -13.37 -12.15
N ALA A 245 -12.11 -14.23 -13.15
CA ALA A 245 -13.35 -14.95 -13.42
C ALA A 245 -13.81 -15.88 -12.28
N ALA A 246 -12.92 -16.22 -11.34
CA ALA A 246 -13.25 -17.01 -10.16
C ALA A 246 -14.00 -16.22 -9.08
N VAL A 247 -14.14 -14.89 -9.21
CA VAL A 247 -14.88 -14.06 -8.25
C VAL A 247 -16.39 -14.27 -8.43
N PRO A 248 -17.09 -14.77 -7.40
CA PRO A 248 -18.54 -15.00 -7.47
C PRO A 248 -19.31 -13.69 -7.60
N LYS A 249 -20.46 -13.75 -8.26
CA LYS A 249 -21.30 -12.57 -8.52
C LYS A 249 -21.73 -11.84 -7.25
N GLY A 250 -22.01 -12.56 -6.17
CA GLY A 250 -22.35 -11.93 -4.87
C GLY A 250 -21.20 -11.13 -4.28
N VAL A 251 -19.96 -11.64 -4.39
CA VAL A 251 -18.76 -10.96 -3.91
C VAL A 251 -18.45 -9.72 -4.77
N GLU A 252 -18.61 -9.80 -6.09
CA GLU A 252 -18.51 -8.65 -6.96
C GLU A 252 -19.52 -7.55 -6.57
N GLN A 253 -20.79 -7.93 -6.35
CA GLN A 253 -21.82 -6.98 -5.90
C GLN A 253 -21.49 -6.33 -4.55
N LEU A 254 -20.95 -7.09 -3.59
CA LEU A 254 -20.48 -6.58 -2.31
C LEU A 254 -19.41 -5.50 -2.50
N ILE A 255 -18.37 -5.80 -3.29
CA ILE A 255 -17.25 -4.90 -3.57
C ILE A 255 -17.75 -3.63 -4.25
N LEU A 256 -18.53 -3.75 -5.33
CA LEU A 256 -19.01 -2.60 -6.10
C LEU A 256 -19.93 -1.70 -5.28
N CYS A 257 -20.77 -2.28 -4.39
CA CYS A 257 -21.59 -1.50 -3.47
C CYS A 257 -20.75 -0.75 -2.42
N ALA A 258 -19.75 -1.38 -1.84
CA ALA A 258 -18.85 -0.72 -0.90
C ALA A 258 -18.08 0.43 -1.58
N MET A 259 -17.73 0.28 -2.86
CA MET A 259 -16.98 1.26 -3.66
C MET A 259 -17.87 2.29 -4.40
N GLU A 260 -19.16 2.38 -4.11
CA GLU A 260 -20.01 3.47 -4.65
C GLU A 260 -19.45 4.84 -4.27
N LYS A 261 -19.49 5.78 -5.23
CA LYS A 261 -18.90 7.12 -5.03
C LYS A 261 -19.71 7.96 -4.06
N ASP A 262 -21.03 7.84 -4.14
CA ASP A 262 -21.98 8.47 -3.22
C ASP A 262 -22.08 7.64 -1.93
N PRO A 263 -21.69 8.18 -0.74
CA PRO A 263 -21.81 7.47 0.53
C PRO A 263 -23.23 6.97 0.84
N ALA A 264 -24.26 7.65 0.35
CA ALA A 264 -25.66 7.24 0.56
C ALA A 264 -26.03 5.95 -0.20
N LYS A 265 -25.25 5.56 -1.21
CA LYS A 265 -25.47 4.34 -1.99
C LYS A 265 -24.63 3.15 -1.52
N ARG A 266 -23.71 3.37 -0.57
CA ARG A 266 -22.90 2.34 0.08
C ARG A 266 -23.69 1.63 1.19
N PHE A 267 -23.04 0.67 1.84
CA PHE A 267 -23.47 0.17 3.14
C PHE A 267 -23.49 1.31 4.15
N GLN A 268 -24.56 1.40 4.94
CA GLN A 268 -24.73 2.52 5.88
C GLN A 268 -24.06 2.26 7.23
N SER A 269 -23.63 1.03 7.50
CA SER A 269 -22.87 0.66 8.71
C SER A 269 -22.01 -0.58 8.47
N ALA A 270 -20.95 -0.72 9.29
CA ALA A 270 -20.14 -1.94 9.31
C ALA A 270 -20.99 -3.18 9.62
N LYS A 271 -21.98 -3.06 10.49
CA LYS A 271 -22.94 -4.12 10.82
C LYS A 271 -23.76 -4.60 9.62
N GLU A 272 -24.20 -3.67 8.77
CA GLU A 272 -24.94 -4.01 7.54
C GLU A 272 -24.04 -4.80 6.57
N MET A 273 -22.81 -4.31 6.32
CA MET A 273 -21.84 -4.97 5.46
C MET A 273 -21.43 -6.35 6.03
N LEU A 274 -21.25 -6.47 7.34
CA LEU A 274 -20.91 -7.71 8.03
C LEU A 274 -21.95 -8.80 7.80
N ARG A 275 -23.25 -8.47 7.87
CA ARG A 275 -24.33 -9.44 7.58
C ARG A 275 -24.22 -10.02 6.17
N VAL A 276 -23.91 -9.16 5.20
CA VAL A 276 -23.74 -9.57 3.80
C VAL A 276 -22.50 -10.46 3.65
N VAL A 277 -21.38 -10.10 4.25
CA VAL A 277 -20.13 -10.88 4.24
C VAL A 277 -20.36 -12.26 4.86
N THR A 278 -21.05 -12.35 6.00
CA THR A 278 -21.37 -13.62 6.66
C THR A 278 -22.26 -14.51 5.78
N GLN A 279 -23.24 -13.94 5.06
CA GLN A 279 -24.05 -14.70 4.09
C GLN A 279 -23.20 -15.24 2.93
N LEU A 280 -22.30 -14.42 2.39
CA LEU A 280 -21.41 -14.81 1.29
C LEU A 280 -20.35 -15.84 1.72
N LYS A 281 -19.91 -15.84 2.96
CA LYS A 281 -19.03 -16.92 3.49
C LYS A 281 -19.71 -18.28 3.44
N ASN A 282 -21.02 -18.33 3.72
CA ASN A 282 -21.81 -19.55 3.69
C ASN A 282 -22.22 -19.94 2.25
N ASN A 283 -22.52 -18.96 1.40
CA ASN A 283 -22.87 -19.18 0.00
C ASN A 283 -22.32 -18.05 -0.89
N PRO A 284 -21.09 -18.17 -1.42
CA PRO A 284 -20.45 -17.13 -2.24
C PRO A 284 -21.18 -16.80 -3.54
N GLN A 285 -22.03 -17.69 -4.04
CA GLN A 285 -22.86 -17.50 -5.24
C GLN A 285 -24.21 -16.83 -4.94
N ALA A 286 -24.53 -16.57 -3.67
CA ALA A 286 -25.79 -15.94 -3.32
C ALA A 286 -25.94 -14.59 -4.02
N ASN A 287 -27.07 -14.42 -4.71
CA ASN A 287 -27.42 -13.12 -5.30
C ASN A 287 -28.00 -12.24 -4.19
N ILE A 288 -27.16 -11.33 -3.68
CA ILE A 288 -27.56 -10.43 -2.60
C ILE A 288 -28.39 -9.32 -3.21
N LYS A 289 -29.68 -9.30 -2.91
CA LYS A 289 -30.49 -8.10 -3.06
C LYS A 289 -29.96 -7.08 -2.05
N LEU A 290 -29.03 -6.25 -2.49
CA LEU A 290 -28.56 -5.12 -1.70
C LEU A 290 -29.81 -4.33 -1.33
N LEU A 291 -30.07 -4.22 -0.04
CA LEU A 291 -31.22 -3.47 0.50
C LEU A 291 -31.07 -2.04 0.00
N LYS A 292 -31.82 -1.70 -1.06
CA LYS A 292 -31.99 -0.30 -1.42
C LYS A 292 -32.62 0.37 -0.20
N HIS A 293 -31.88 1.22 0.47
CA HIS A 293 -32.39 2.07 1.53
C HIS A 293 -33.59 2.82 0.96
N LYS A 294 -34.81 2.41 1.29
CA LYS A 294 -35.98 3.29 1.16
C LYS A 294 -35.80 4.34 2.26
N PRO A 295 -35.69 5.63 1.93
CA PRO A 295 -35.74 6.64 2.97
C PRO A 295 -37.01 6.41 3.77
N GLU A 296 -36.89 6.39 5.10
CA GLU A 296 -38.01 6.35 6.03
C GLU A 296 -38.93 7.53 5.69
N LYS A 297 -40.02 7.24 5.00
CA LYS A 297 -41.06 8.24 4.79
C LYS A 297 -41.72 8.45 6.15
N ASP A 298 -41.54 9.63 6.71
CA ASP A 298 -42.32 10.16 7.80
C ASP A 298 -43.79 9.70 7.70
N LYS A 299 -44.27 9.08 8.77
CA LYS A 299 -45.69 8.73 8.92
C LYS A 299 -46.53 9.99 8.92
N LYS A 300 -46.85 10.54 7.75
CA LYS A 300 -47.97 11.48 7.60
C LYS A 300 -49.25 10.68 7.43
N LYS A 301 -50.23 11.06 8.27
CA LYS A 301 -51.58 10.53 8.40
C LYS A 301 -52.25 10.26 7.07
N ARG A 302 -52.91 9.09 6.97
CA ARG A 302 -53.82 8.72 5.88
C ARG A 302 -54.91 9.76 5.68
N PRO A 303 -55.18 10.24 4.47
CA PRO A 303 -56.47 10.76 4.08
C PRO A 303 -57.32 9.66 3.44
N GLU A 304 -58.61 9.82 3.61
CA GLU A 304 -59.68 8.93 3.26
C GLU A 304 -59.78 8.60 1.72
N ARG A 305 -60.37 7.46 1.51
CA ARG A 305 -60.66 6.82 0.24
C ARG A 305 -61.59 7.68 -0.65
N GLN A 306 -61.11 8.18 -1.77
CA GLN A 306 -61.97 8.69 -2.84
C GLN A 306 -61.99 7.75 -4.06
N SER A 307 -63.14 7.61 -4.68
CA SER A 307 -63.50 6.68 -5.71
C SER A 307 -62.63 6.81 -6.99
N ARG A 308 -62.21 5.68 -7.53
CA ARG A 308 -61.47 5.60 -8.78
C ARG A 308 -62.38 5.86 -9.97
N SER A 309 -62.16 6.95 -10.73
CA SER A 309 -62.72 7.14 -12.07
C SER A 309 -61.89 6.37 -13.09
N MET A 310 -62.54 5.75 -14.10
CA MET A 310 -61.94 4.91 -15.13
C MET A 310 -61.30 5.72 -16.28
N LEU A 311 -61.27 7.05 -16.20
CA LEU A 311 -60.73 7.94 -17.24
C LEU A 311 -59.27 7.74 -17.62
N PRO A 312 -58.30 7.43 -16.72
CA PRO A 312 -56.89 7.29 -17.11
C PRO A 312 -56.56 5.99 -17.90
N VAL A 313 -57.41 4.96 -17.83
CA VAL A 313 -57.21 3.72 -18.56
C VAL A 313 -57.55 3.90 -20.06
N ILE A 314 -58.59 4.66 -20.35
CA ILE A 314 -59.02 4.95 -21.75
C ILE A 314 -58.01 5.86 -22.45
N ALA A 315 -57.43 6.85 -21.71
CA ALA A 315 -56.38 7.71 -22.28
C ALA A 315 -55.09 6.94 -22.56
N GLY A 316 -54.71 5.97 -21.75
CA GLY A 316 -53.51 5.14 -21.95
C GLY A 316 -53.58 4.23 -23.16
N VAL A 317 -54.77 3.66 -23.47
CA VAL A 317 -55.00 2.82 -24.64
C VAL A 317 -54.98 3.66 -25.91
N ALA A 318 -55.58 4.86 -25.91
CA ALA A 318 -55.58 5.77 -27.06
C ALA A 318 -54.18 6.28 -27.44
N THR A 319 -53.33 6.59 -26.42
CA THR A 319 -51.93 7.00 -26.68
C THR A 319 -51.05 5.86 -27.16
N ALA A 320 -51.24 4.62 -26.70
CA ALA A 320 -50.53 3.45 -27.22
C ALA A 320 -50.89 3.19 -28.72
N PHE A 321 -52.16 3.36 -29.09
CA PHE A 321 -52.59 3.20 -30.48
C PHE A 321 -52.02 4.27 -31.43
N LEU A 322 -51.94 5.53 -30.97
CA LEU A 322 -51.31 6.63 -31.71
C LEU A 322 -49.81 6.43 -31.91
N ILE A 323 -49.09 5.92 -30.89
CA ILE A 323 -47.66 5.64 -30.99
C ILE A 323 -47.38 4.48 -31.97
N THR A 324 -48.16 3.39 -31.91
CA THR A 324 -47.99 2.26 -32.85
C THR A 324 -48.33 2.64 -34.26
N PHE A 325 -49.36 3.47 -34.49
CA PHE A 325 -49.72 4.00 -35.81
C PHE A 325 -48.64 4.95 -36.36
N SER A 326 -48.07 5.81 -35.52
CA SER A 326 -46.99 6.72 -35.91
C SER A 326 -45.71 5.95 -36.27
N ILE A 327 -45.38 4.87 -35.55
CA ILE A 327 -44.23 4.00 -35.86
C ILE A 327 -44.46 3.26 -37.18
N ALA A 328 -45.67 2.74 -37.42
CA ALA A 328 -46.00 2.08 -38.67
C ALA A 328 -46.00 3.05 -39.86
N ALA A 329 -46.54 4.26 -39.69
CA ALA A 329 -46.51 5.31 -40.72
C ALA A 329 -45.06 5.77 -41.00
N PHE A 330 -44.23 5.92 -39.98
CA PHE A 330 -42.80 6.24 -40.14
C PHE A 330 -42.06 5.12 -40.88
N TYR A 331 -42.36 3.85 -40.57
CA TYR A 331 -41.74 2.70 -41.25
C TYR A 331 -42.15 2.64 -42.75
N VAL A 332 -43.42 2.88 -43.08
CA VAL A 332 -43.88 2.94 -44.48
C VAL A 332 -43.30 4.17 -45.20
N PHE A 333 -43.19 5.31 -44.52
CA PHE A 333 -42.59 6.53 -45.05
C PHE A 333 -41.09 6.39 -45.29
N SER A 334 -40.38 5.70 -44.38
CA SER A 334 -38.95 5.39 -44.56
C SER A 334 -38.69 4.45 -45.75
N GLN A 335 -39.56 3.47 -45.98
CA GLN A 335 -39.48 2.58 -47.15
C GLN A 335 -39.75 3.30 -48.49
N LEU A 336 -40.51 4.42 -48.48
CA LEU A 336 -40.79 5.21 -49.67
C LEU A 336 -39.72 6.25 -50.00
N ILE A 337 -38.89 6.62 -49.06
CA ILE A 337 -37.78 7.59 -49.23
C ILE A 337 -36.45 6.89 -49.55
N ILE A 338 -36.27 5.61 -49.17
CA ILE A 338 -35.08 4.85 -49.53
C ILE A 338 -35.25 4.34 -50.98
N GLY A 339 -35.19 5.27 -51.94
CA GLY A 339 -35.00 4.98 -53.33
C GLY A 339 -33.53 5.01 -53.68
N ASP A 340 -33.04 3.88 -54.20
CA ASP A 340 -31.81 3.72 -55.00
C ASP A 340 -30.59 4.62 -54.68
N GLU A 341 -29.95 4.42 -53.52
CA GLU A 341 -28.56 4.87 -53.30
C GLU A 341 -27.51 3.83 -53.73
N ASP A 342 -27.88 2.69 -54.29
CA ASP A 342 -26.93 1.60 -54.63
C ASP A 342 -26.15 1.87 -55.96
N SER A 343 -26.34 3.03 -56.60
CA SER A 343 -25.70 3.34 -57.89
C SER A 343 -24.30 3.99 -57.79
N GLN A 344 -23.82 4.36 -56.58
CA GLN A 344 -22.48 4.99 -56.39
C GLN A 344 -21.52 4.16 -55.53
N ALA A 345 -21.97 3.05 -54.99
CA ALA A 345 -21.11 2.19 -54.17
C ALA A 345 -20.12 1.41 -55.04
N GLN A 346 -18.84 1.63 -54.82
CA GLN A 346 -17.74 0.91 -55.47
C GLN A 346 -17.25 -0.20 -54.54
N GLU A 347 -17.06 -1.42 -55.06
CA GLU A 347 -16.45 -2.50 -54.33
C GLU A 347 -14.92 -2.40 -54.42
N ILE A 348 -14.24 -2.26 -53.28
CA ILE A 348 -12.78 -2.20 -53.19
C ILE A 348 -12.25 -3.41 -52.45
N SER A 349 -11.06 -3.89 -52.84
CA SER A 349 -10.28 -4.86 -52.09
C SER A 349 -9.42 -4.10 -51.08
N VAL A 350 -9.50 -4.45 -49.82
CA VAL A 350 -8.70 -3.80 -48.75
C VAL A 350 -7.22 -4.02 -49.01
N ARG A 351 -6.48 -2.91 -49.07
CA ARG A 351 -5.02 -2.94 -49.29
C ARG A 351 -4.29 -3.52 -48.07
N ASP A 352 -3.13 -4.13 -48.32
CA ASP A 352 -2.21 -4.58 -47.26
C ASP A 352 -1.41 -3.40 -46.73
N PHE A 353 -1.54 -3.12 -45.43
CA PHE A 353 -0.83 -2.07 -44.72
C PHE A 353 0.19 -2.65 -43.70
N VAL A 354 0.21 -3.97 -43.51
CA VAL A 354 1.10 -4.63 -42.56
C VAL A 354 2.57 -4.41 -42.99
N GLY A 355 3.43 -4.09 -42.02
CA GLY A 355 4.85 -3.79 -42.25
C GLY A 355 5.13 -2.36 -42.70
N MET A 356 4.11 -1.56 -43.07
CA MET A 356 4.28 -0.14 -43.34
C MET A 356 4.52 0.65 -42.07
N THR A 357 5.07 1.88 -42.21
CA THR A 357 5.26 2.77 -41.06
C THR A 357 4.09 3.72 -40.94
N TRP A 358 3.43 3.72 -39.80
CA TRP A 358 2.37 4.67 -39.50
C TRP A 358 2.95 6.09 -39.29
N SER A 359 2.30 7.10 -39.89
CA SER A 359 2.59 8.53 -39.71
C SER A 359 1.29 9.32 -39.73
N ASP A 360 1.31 10.56 -39.26
CA ASP A 360 0.15 11.45 -39.25
C ASP A 360 -0.35 11.79 -40.70
N THR A 361 0.52 11.58 -41.70
CA THR A 361 0.17 11.77 -43.11
C THR A 361 -0.23 10.48 -43.82
N PHE A 362 -0.18 9.33 -43.14
CA PHE A 362 -0.41 8.02 -43.74
C PHE A 362 -1.73 7.90 -44.52
N ALA A 363 -2.82 8.45 -43.96
CA ALA A 363 -4.11 8.45 -44.60
C ALA A 363 -4.09 9.16 -45.96
N LYS A 364 -3.38 10.29 -46.07
CA LYS A 364 -3.23 11.07 -47.30
C LYS A 364 -2.41 10.32 -48.36
N ASP A 365 -1.38 9.60 -47.90
CA ASP A 365 -0.43 8.89 -48.78
C ASP A 365 -1.04 7.63 -49.40
N VAL A 366 -2.07 7.04 -48.76
CA VAL A 366 -2.69 5.76 -49.23
C VAL A 366 -4.08 5.88 -49.79
N GLY A 367 -4.69 7.06 -49.81
CA GLY A 367 -6.01 7.35 -50.42
C GLY A 367 -7.08 7.64 -49.37
N GLU A 368 -7.13 8.88 -48.92
CA GLU A 368 -8.06 9.41 -47.90
C GLU A 368 -9.54 9.25 -48.29
N ASP A 369 -9.84 9.20 -49.59
CA ASP A 369 -11.22 9.06 -50.12
C ASP A 369 -11.79 7.64 -49.92
N TYR A 370 -10.94 6.63 -49.76
CA TYR A 370 -11.34 5.22 -49.65
C TYR A 370 -11.24 4.63 -48.27
N TYR A 371 -10.33 5.16 -47.41
CA TYR A 371 -10.02 4.58 -46.13
C TYR A 371 -10.10 5.59 -44.99
N THR A 372 -10.66 5.14 -43.88
CA THR A 372 -10.57 5.82 -42.57
C THR A 372 -9.85 4.91 -41.60
N PHE A 373 -8.82 5.43 -40.91
CA PHE A 373 -7.99 4.64 -40.03
C PHE A 373 -8.31 4.90 -38.59
N GLU A 374 -8.42 3.81 -37.82
CA GLU A 374 -8.43 3.80 -36.37
C GLU A 374 -7.15 3.10 -35.90
N VAL A 375 -6.32 3.79 -35.08
CA VAL A 375 -5.02 3.27 -34.65
C VAL A 375 -5.08 2.79 -33.22
N GLN A 376 -4.62 1.56 -33.01
CA GLN A 376 -4.42 0.97 -31.69
C GLN A 376 -2.94 0.63 -31.54
N TYR A 377 -2.35 1.13 -30.46
CA TYR A 377 -0.94 0.90 -30.19
C TYR A 377 -0.75 -0.33 -29.29
N GLN A 378 0.23 -1.19 -29.63
CA GLN A 378 0.60 -2.35 -28.82
C GLN A 378 2.11 -2.55 -28.85
N PHE A 379 2.68 -3.12 -27.76
CA PHE A 379 4.09 -3.45 -27.71
C PHE A 379 4.42 -4.62 -28.61
N SER A 380 5.63 -4.63 -29.15
CA SER A 380 6.18 -5.71 -30.01
C SER A 380 7.64 -5.91 -29.71
N GLU A 381 8.04 -7.16 -29.53
CA GLU A 381 9.46 -7.53 -29.34
C GLU A 381 10.21 -7.66 -30.68
N THR A 382 9.48 -7.80 -31.78
CA THR A 382 10.04 -8.12 -33.11
C THR A 382 10.04 -6.93 -34.06
N GLU A 383 9.11 -5.99 -33.87
CA GLU A 383 8.92 -4.90 -34.81
C GLU A 383 9.21 -3.54 -34.15
N GLU A 384 9.91 -2.69 -34.90
CA GLU A 384 10.27 -1.34 -34.46
C GLU A 384 9.03 -0.47 -34.22
N LYS A 385 9.20 0.51 -33.34
CA LYS A 385 8.17 1.52 -33.06
C LYS A 385 7.67 2.20 -34.33
N GLY A 386 6.33 2.24 -34.46
CA GLY A 386 5.65 2.88 -35.61
C GLY A 386 5.34 1.90 -36.75
N LYS A 387 5.79 0.65 -36.73
CA LYS A 387 5.42 -0.36 -37.73
C LYS A 387 4.02 -0.89 -37.50
N ILE A 388 3.26 -1.10 -38.58
CA ILE A 388 1.93 -1.71 -38.54
C ILE A 388 2.08 -3.23 -38.43
N LEU A 389 1.63 -3.77 -37.29
CA LEU A 389 1.74 -5.18 -36.94
C LEU A 389 0.64 -6.03 -37.57
N SER A 390 -0.57 -5.49 -37.59
CA SER A 390 -1.74 -6.15 -38.15
C SER A 390 -2.82 -5.12 -38.47
N GLN A 391 -3.80 -5.55 -39.27
CA GLN A 391 -4.92 -4.71 -39.66
C GLN A 391 -6.25 -5.49 -39.62
N GLU A 392 -7.35 -4.78 -39.44
CA GLU A 392 -8.72 -5.31 -39.54
C GLU A 392 -9.61 -4.29 -40.25
N PRO A 393 -10.23 -4.63 -41.39
CA PRO A 393 -10.30 -5.92 -42.11
C PRO A 393 -8.94 -6.38 -42.66
N LYS A 394 -8.82 -7.69 -42.95
CA LYS A 394 -7.59 -8.26 -43.53
C LYS A 394 -7.39 -7.77 -44.95
N ALA A 395 -6.14 -7.72 -45.38
CA ALA A 395 -5.81 -7.46 -46.79
C ALA A 395 -6.51 -8.43 -47.73
N GLY A 396 -7.04 -7.90 -48.83
CA GLY A 396 -7.78 -8.68 -49.82
C GLY A 396 -9.30 -8.85 -49.56
N GLU A 397 -9.79 -8.48 -48.36
CA GLU A 397 -11.23 -8.51 -48.11
C GLU A 397 -11.95 -7.44 -48.94
N SER A 398 -13.12 -7.80 -49.52
CA SER A 398 -13.95 -6.86 -50.26
C SER A 398 -14.81 -6.00 -49.32
N ARG A 399 -14.86 -4.70 -49.60
CA ARG A 399 -15.72 -3.73 -48.90
C ARG A 399 -16.38 -2.78 -49.89
N LYS A 400 -17.64 -2.45 -49.66
CA LYS A 400 -18.33 -1.42 -50.40
C LYS A 400 -18.02 -0.05 -49.81
N VAL A 401 -17.63 0.90 -50.63
CA VAL A 401 -17.33 2.29 -50.28
C VAL A 401 -18.01 3.24 -51.23
N ILE A 402 -18.32 4.44 -50.77
CA ILE A 402 -18.75 5.57 -51.59
C ILE A 402 -17.66 6.64 -51.41
N PRO A 403 -16.80 6.87 -52.43
CA PRO A 403 -15.68 7.81 -52.31
C PRO A 403 -16.15 9.20 -51.86
N GLY A 404 -15.53 9.73 -50.78
CA GLY A 404 -15.89 11.02 -50.21
C GLY A 404 -17.10 11.04 -49.27
N GLU A 405 -17.91 9.98 -49.20
CA GLU A 405 -19.10 9.89 -48.31
C GLU A 405 -18.99 8.72 -47.33
N GLN A 406 -18.66 7.53 -47.80
CA GLN A 406 -18.55 6.32 -46.97
C GLN A 406 -17.23 5.59 -47.27
N SER A 407 -16.23 5.79 -46.42
CA SER A 407 -14.92 5.16 -46.51
C SER A 407 -14.87 3.79 -45.80
N CYS A 408 -13.96 2.93 -46.22
CA CYS A 408 -13.65 1.68 -45.51
C CYS A 408 -12.91 1.99 -44.22
N LYS A 409 -13.52 1.69 -43.07
CA LYS A 409 -12.86 1.81 -41.77
C LYS A 409 -11.87 0.66 -41.56
N VAL A 410 -10.59 0.98 -41.38
CA VAL A 410 -9.52 0.02 -41.11
C VAL A 410 -8.89 0.31 -39.74
N THR A 411 -8.93 -0.69 -38.88
CA THR A 411 -8.19 -0.63 -37.59
C THR A 411 -6.78 -1.14 -37.84
N LEU A 412 -5.79 -0.31 -37.47
CA LEU A 412 -4.36 -0.64 -37.56
C LEU A 412 -3.80 -0.84 -36.18
N TYR A 413 -3.10 -1.95 -35.99
CA TYR A 413 -2.34 -2.23 -34.77
C TYR A 413 -0.88 -1.84 -35.00
N VAL A 414 -0.42 -0.81 -34.30
CA VAL A 414 0.90 -0.20 -34.53
C VAL A 414 1.83 -0.48 -33.37
N SER A 415 3.06 -0.88 -33.69
CA SER A 415 4.08 -1.17 -32.71
C SER A 415 4.48 0.06 -31.90
N GLN A 416 4.52 -0.06 -30.58
CA GLN A 416 5.16 0.90 -29.68
C GLN A 416 6.65 0.58 -29.44
N GLY A 417 7.17 -0.49 -30.02
CA GLY A 417 8.48 -1.07 -29.72
C GLY A 417 8.41 -2.00 -28.50
N VAL A 418 9.56 -2.25 -27.91
CA VAL A 418 9.70 -3.11 -26.72
C VAL A 418 9.10 -2.39 -25.51
N ASP A 419 8.43 -3.13 -24.62
CA ASP A 419 7.90 -2.61 -23.36
C ASP A 419 9.03 -2.46 -22.34
N GLU A 420 9.80 -1.37 -22.49
CA GLU A 420 10.89 -1.03 -21.58
C GLU A 420 10.43 0.04 -20.57
N PHE A 421 10.93 -0.09 -19.35
CA PHE A 421 10.66 0.85 -18.27
C PHE A 421 11.91 1.10 -17.42
N PRO A 422 12.04 2.29 -16.79
CA PRO A 422 13.17 2.55 -15.91
C PRO A 422 13.09 1.67 -14.64
N LEU A 423 14.24 1.13 -14.23
CA LEU A 423 14.39 0.42 -12.98
C LEU A 423 14.25 1.40 -11.81
N ASP A 424 13.40 1.09 -10.84
CA ASP A 424 13.22 1.93 -9.65
C ASP A 424 14.49 1.92 -8.77
N ASP A 425 14.64 2.93 -7.92
CA ASP A 425 15.69 2.96 -6.93
C ASP A 425 15.27 2.15 -5.70
N TYR A 426 15.92 1.02 -5.51
CA TYR A 426 15.71 0.11 -4.40
C TYR A 426 16.76 0.26 -3.28
N SER A 427 17.63 1.28 -3.33
CA SER A 427 18.63 1.53 -2.29
C SER A 427 17.97 1.71 -0.94
N ILE A 428 18.49 1.02 0.08
CA ILE A 428 18.00 1.10 1.47
C ILE A 428 16.55 0.56 1.64
N GLU A 429 16.08 -0.30 0.73
CA GLU A 429 14.85 -1.08 0.91
C GLU A 429 15.18 -2.49 1.43
N GLU A 430 14.25 -3.12 2.16
CA GLU A 430 14.42 -4.51 2.59
C GLU A 430 14.42 -5.42 1.35
N TYR A 431 15.49 -6.23 1.19
CA TYR A 431 15.71 -7.00 -0.05
C TYR A 431 14.53 -7.88 -0.46
N ARG A 432 13.75 -8.41 0.51
CA ARG A 432 12.57 -9.24 0.24
C ARG A 432 11.40 -8.45 -0.34
N GLU A 433 11.29 -7.17 0.01
CA GLU A 433 10.29 -6.28 -0.60
C GLU A 433 10.70 -5.95 -2.05
N VAL A 434 12.00 -5.80 -2.28
CA VAL A 434 12.56 -5.57 -3.62
C VAL A 434 12.39 -6.80 -4.51
N GLU A 435 12.65 -8.02 -4.02
CA GLU A 435 12.38 -9.27 -4.75
C GLU A 435 10.94 -9.31 -5.26
N LEU A 436 9.98 -8.99 -4.38
CA LEU A 436 8.56 -8.97 -4.75
C LEU A 436 8.23 -7.87 -5.76
N ALA A 437 8.88 -6.72 -5.65
CA ALA A 437 8.70 -5.62 -6.60
C ALA A 437 9.22 -6.01 -7.99
N LEU A 438 10.39 -6.65 -8.08
CA LEU A 438 10.97 -7.15 -9.33
C LEU A 438 10.10 -8.25 -9.95
N ASP A 439 9.68 -9.26 -9.15
CA ASP A 439 8.77 -10.31 -9.59
C ASP A 439 7.46 -9.75 -10.16
N SER A 440 6.91 -8.71 -9.52
CA SER A 440 5.65 -8.07 -9.97
C SER A 440 5.77 -7.39 -11.33
N ARG A 441 6.99 -7.03 -11.75
CA ARG A 441 7.32 -6.43 -13.04
C ARG A 441 7.82 -7.46 -14.07
N GLY A 442 7.86 -8.75 -13.67
CA GLY A 442 8.38 -9.83 -14.52
C GLY A 442 9.89 -9.79 -14.69
N LEU A 443 10.62 -9.14 -13.77
CA LEU A 443 12.09 -9.13 -13.74
C LEU A 443 12.57 -10.32 -12.92
N ASN A 444 13.66 -10.95 -13.40
CA ASN A 444 14.40 -11.93 -12.62
C ASN A 444 15.39 -11.21 -11.69
N TYR A 445 15.84 -11.88 -10.63
CA TYR A 445 16.84 -11.31 -9.76
C TYR A 445 17.84 -12.35 -9.25
N THR A 446 19.03 -11.85 -8.87
CA THR A 446 20.05 -12.58 -8.12
C THR A 446 20.46 -11.76 -6.91
N VAL A 447 20.81 -12.42 -5.81
CA VAL A 447 21.22 -11.75 -4.57
C VAL A 447 22.70 -12.01 -4.33
N GLU A 448 23.46 -10.92 -4.14
CA GLU A 448 24.85 -10.94 -3.71
C GLU A 448 24.97 -10.24 -2.35
N GLU A 449 25.41 -10.97 -1.35
CA GLU A 449 25.56 -10.46 0.01
C GLU A 449 26.94 -9.91 0.24
N GLN A 450 27.05 -8.72 0.83
CA GLN A 450 28.32 -8.09 1.19
C GLN A 450 28.22 -7.27 2.46
N TYR A 451 29.33 -7.13 3.20
CA TYR A 451 29.37 -6.24 4.36
C TYR A 451 29.27 -4.78 3.95
N HIS A 452 28.61 -3.98 4.77
CA HIS A 452 28.47 -2.55 4.54
C HIS A 452 28.47 -1.78 5.87
N ASP A 453 29.31 -0.74 5.96
CA ASP A 453 29.56 -0.02 7.22
C ASP A 453 28.33 0.68 7.80
N THR A 454 27.36 1.00 6.97
CA THR A 454 26.26 1.91 7.30
C THR A 454 24.88 1.39 6.96
N ILE A 455 24.76 0.40 6.08
CA ILE A 455 23.48 -0.24 5.72
C ILE A 455 23.32 -1.50 6.57
N ILE A 456 22.20 -1.60 7.27
CA ILE A 456 21.93 -2.76 8.15
C ILE A 456 21.72 -4.04 7.34
N SER A 457 21.95 -5.19 7.98
CA SER A 457 21.75 -6.50 7.37
C SER A 457 20.34 -6.67 6.83
N GLY A 458 20.23 -7.24 5.61
CA GLY A 458 18.97 -7.50 4.92
C GLY A 458 18.42 -6.35 4.08
N TYR A 459 19.17 -5.26 3.92
CA TYR A 459 18.77 -4.12 3.09
C TYR A 459 19.63 -4.04 1.83
N VAL A 460 19.02 -3.61 0.72
CA VAL A 460 19.68 -3.45 -0.57
C VAL A 460 20.65 -2.27 -0.50
N ILE A 461 21.89 -2.51 -0.90
CA ILE A 461 22.93 -1.49 -1.03
C ILE A 461 22.80 -0.77 -2.36
N SER A 462 22.67 -1.56 -3.43
CA SER A 462 22.54 -1.07 -4.81
C SER A 462 22.03 -2.20 -5.70
N THR A 463 21.71 -1.85 -6.95
CA THR A 463 21.31 -2.82 -7.97
C THR A 463 22.23 -2.74 -9.18
N SER A 464 22.30 -3.83 -9.93
CA SER A 464 22.91 -3.85 -11.26
C SER A 464 21.96 -4.56 -12.25
N PRO A 465 21.44 -3.86 -13.27
CA PRO A 465 21.70 -2.45 -13.65
C PRO A 465 21.32 -1.44 -12.55
N ALA A 466 21.92 -0.25 -12.61
CA ALA A 466 21.65 0.82 -11.65
C ALA A 466 20.22 1.36 -11.78
N ALA A 467 19.70 1.97 -10.72
CA ALA A 467 18.44 2.68 -10.73
C ALA A 467 18.35 3.68 -11.90
N GLY A 468 17.18 3.74 -12.57
CA GLY A 468 16.95 4.55 -13.77
C GLY A 468 17.40 3.91 -15.09
N SER A 469 18.09 2.76 -15.08
CA SER A 469 18.40 2.03 -16.31
C SER A 469 17.12 1.48 -16.95
N SER A 470 17.06 1.48 -18.29
CA SER A 470 15.96 0.87 -19.03
C SER A 470 16.05 -0.65 -18.93
N VAL A 471 14.97 -1.29 -18.50
CA VAL A 471 14.86 -2.75 -18.35
C VAL A 471 13.52 -3.22 -18.90
N LYS A 472 13.43 -4.50 -19.27
CA LYS A 472 12.22 -5.15 -19.78
C LYS A 472 11.91 -6.43 -19.01
N ALA A 473 10.69 -6.91 -19.13
CA ALA A 473 10.29 -8.19 -18.54
C ALA A 473 11.24 -9.32 -18.98
N GLY A 474 11.69 -10.13 -18.02
CA GLY A 474 12.67 -11.21 -18.23
C GLY A 474 14.12 -10.83 -17.97
N ASP A 475 14.46 -9.53 -17.87
CA ASP A 475 15.82 -9.10 -17.51
C ASP A 475 16.15 -9.51 -16.08
N THR A 476 17.44 -9.72 -15.81
CA THR A 476 17.94 -10.14 -14.48
C THR A 476 18.60 -8.96 -13.79
N ILE A 477 18.16 -8.67 -12.55
CA ILE A 477 18.68 -7.62 -11.69
C ILE A 477 19.50 -8.25 -10.57
N THR A 478 20.74 -7.83 -10.41
CA THR A 478 21.55 -8.23 -9.25
C THR A 478 21.29 -7.27 -8.10
N LEU A 479 20.86 -7.81 -6.97
CA LEU A 479 20.67 -7.09 -5.71
C LEU A 479 21.91 -7.27 -4.83
N TYR A 480 22.61 -6.19 -4.54
CA TYR A 480 23.68 -6.19 -3.55
C TYR A 480 23.07 -5.93 -2.18
N VAL A 481 23.07 -6.94 -1.31
CA VAL A 481 22.37 -6.92 -0.01
C VAL A 481 23.38 -6.84 1.12
N SER A 482 23.12 -5.97 2.08
CA SER A 482 24.00 -5.78 3.24
C SER A 482 23.92 -6.94 4.22
N LEU A 483 25.06 -7.44 4.64
CA LEU A 483 25.25 -8.29 5.83
C LEU A 483 25.34 -7.48 7.13
N GLY A 484 25.30 -6.14 7.03
CA GLY A 484 25.60 -5.22 8.12
C GLY A 484 27.11 -4.95 8.23
N GLN A 485 27.50 -4.34 9.34
CA GLN A 485 28.89 -4.00 9.59
C GLN A 485 29.74 -5.26 9.83
N GLU A 486 30.91 -5.35 9.20
CA GLU A 486 31.84 -6.43 9.45
C GLU A 486 32.34 -6.37 10.90
N VAL A 487 31.99 -7.37 11.71
CA VAL A 487 32.49 -7.48 13.09
C VAL A 487 33.89 -8.06 13.06
N ARG A 488 34.88 -7.20 13.22
CA ARG A 488 36.26 -7.62 13.39
C ARG A 488 36.54 -7.86 14.85
N ASN A 489 37.15 -8.98 15.19
CA ASN A 489 37.55 -9.33 16.55
C ASN A 489 39.04 -9.04 16.77
N THR A 490 39.39 -8.79 18.01
CA THR A 490 40.75 -8.72 18.51
C THR A 490 40.88 -9.58 19.75
N ILE A 491 42.11 -9.90 20.11
CA ILE A 491 42.40 -10.72 21.29
C ILE A 491 42.72 -9.81 22.47
N VAL A 492 42.11 -10.07 23.63
CA VAL A 492 42.38 -9.35 24.88
C VAL A 492 43.83 -9.62 25.31
N PRO A 493 44.68 -8.60 25.40
CA PRO A 493 46.04 -8.77 25.91
C PRO A 493 46.06 -9.00 27.41
N ASN A 494 47.09 -9.64 27.92
CA ASN A 494 47.34 -9.70 29.36
C ASN A 494 48.04 -8.41 29.82
N VAL A 495 47.36 -7.60 30.61
CA VAL A 495 47.89 -6.34 31.14
C VAL A 495 48.11 -6.41 32.66
N VAL A 496 47.84 -7.56 33.30
CA VAL A 496 48.09 -7.76 34.74
C VAL A 496 49.59 -7.76 34.99
N GLY A 497 50.03 -6.98 35.96
CA GLY A 497 51.43 -6.77 36.32
C GLY A 497 52.12 -5.64 35.57
N MET A 498 51.49 -5.04 34.57
CA MET A 498 52.00 -3.84 33.87
C MET A 498 51.72 -2.56 34.65
N GLY A 499 52.47 -1.52 34.38
CA GLY A 499 52.12 -0.17 34.84
C GLY A 499 50.85 0.34 34.20
N GLU A 500 50.06 1.16 34.89
CA GLU A 500 48.75 1.66 34.40
C GLU A 500 48.84 2.28 33.02
N GLN A 501 49.83 3.14 32.76
CA GLN A 501 50.01 3.76 31.43
C GLN A 501 50.39 2.77 30.35
N GLU A 502 51.25 1.82 30.66
CA GLU A 502 51.63 0.75 29.72
C GLU A 502 50.46 -0.17 29.40
N ALA A 503 49.65 -0.52 30.40
CA ALA A 503 48.43 -1.30 30.23
C ALA A 503 47.43 -0.57 29.32
N MET A 504 47.24 0.75 29.53
CA MET A 504 46.37 1.57 28.67
C MET A 504 46.87 1.60 27.22
N HIS A 505 48.16 1.80 27.00
CA HIS A 505 48.74 1.78 25.66
C HIS A 505 48.61 0.41 24.99
N THR A 506 48.76 -0.67 25.75
CA THR A 506 48.63 -2.05 25.27
C THR A 506 47.18 -2.35 24.86
N LEU A 507 46.19 -1.93 25.65
CA LEU A 507 44.77 -2.07 25.30
C LEU A 507 44.42 -1.29 24.06
N LEU A 508 44.82 -0.01 23.98
CA LEU A 508 44.58 0.85 22.82
C LEU A 508 45.25 0.32 21.54
N GLY A 509 46.49 -0.19 21.65
CA GLY A 509 47.19 -0.82 20.52
C GLY A 509 46.50 -2.07 19.96
N ASN A 510 45.65 -2.72 20.76
CA ASN A 510 44.79 -3.84 20.37
C ASN A 510 43.34 -3.38 20.01
N ASN A 511 43.12 -2.10 19.82
CA ASN A 511 41.80 -1.51 19.54
C ASN A 511 40.73 -1.81 20.61
N ILE A 512 41.15 -1.91 21.88
CA ILE A 512 40.28 -2.12 23.04
C ILE A 512 40.29 -0.84 23.88
N SER A 513 39.09 -0.34 24.21
CA SER A 513 38.95 0.85 25.04
C SER A 513 39.18 0.53 26.53
N LEU A 514 39.83 1.45 27.24
CA LEU A 514 39.90 1.40 28.71
C LEU A 514 38.50 1.70 29.29
N GLY A 515 38.03 0.85 30.17
CA GLY A 515 36.82 1.03 30.97
C GLY A 515 37.08 1.83 32.26
N LYS A 516 36.53 1.34 33.37
CA LYS A 516 36.71 1.95 34.69
C LYS A 516 38.04 1.54 35.29
N VAL A 517 38.82 2.48 35.82
CA VAL A 517 39.98 2.19 36.66
C VAL A 517 39.59 2.35 38.13
N THR A 518 39.91 1.34 38.91
CA THR A 518 39.64 1.31 40.36
C THR A 518 40.94 1.05 41.11
N TYR A 519 41.24 1.85 42.11
CA TYR A 519 42.46 1.70 42.91
C TYR A 519 42.17 0.88 44.17
N GLN A 520 43.05 -0.08 44.46
CA GLN A 520 42.96 -0.98 45.64
C GLN A 520 44.31 -1.08 46.31
N GLN A 521 44.34 -1.10 47.64
CA GLN A 521 45.59 -1.37 48.43
C GLN A 521 46.09 -2.78 48.10
N SER A 522 47.38 -2.89 47.83
CA SER A 522 48.04 -4.14 47.46
C SER A 522 49.53 -4.08 47.75
N ASP A 523 50.17 -5.25 47.94
CA ASP A 523 51.61 -5.38 48.12
C ASP A 523 52.42 -5.11 46.82
N LEU A 524 51.73 -4.89 45.70
CA LEU A 524 52.37 -4.50 44.45
C LEU A 524 52.72 -3.00 44.46
N PRO A 525 53.78 -2.57 43.77
CA PRO A 525 54.08 -1.16 43.57
C PRO A 525 52.89 -0.34 43.15
N GLU A 526 52.80 0.92 43.63
CA GLU A 526 51.74 1.85 43.20
C GLU A 526 51.72 2.00 41.67
N GLY A 527 50.52 2.02 41.08
CA GLY A 527 50.31 2.10 39.64
C GLY A 527 50.39 0.76 38.88
N THR A 528 50.60 -0.38 39.59
CA THR A 528 50.63 -1.71 38.95
C THR A 528 49.24 -2.29 38.82
N VAL A 529 48.87 -2.82 37.63
CA VAL A 529 47.59 -3.47 37.40
C VAL A 529 47.48 -4.79 38.16
N ILE A 530 46.53 -4.88 39.09
CA ILE A 530 46.25 -6.08 39.89
C ILE A 530 45.40 -7.07 39.10
N SER A 531 44.37 -6.58 38.41
CA SER A 531 43.46 -7.43 37.63
C SER A 531 42.79 -6.66 36.50
N GLN A 532 42.27 -7.40 35.51
CA GLN A 532 41.49 -6.91 34.38
C GLN A 532 40.15 -7.63 34.31
N SER A 533 39.10 -6.94 33.83
CA SER A 533 37.71 -7.44 33.84
C SER A 533 37.41 -8.55 32.83
N LYS A 534 38.27 -8.74 31.83
CA LYS A 534 38.17 -9.83 30.86
C LYS A 534 39.46 -10.66 30.85
N ASN A 535 39.32 -11.98 30.70
CA ASN A 535 40.45 -12.88 30.65
C ASN A 535 41.35 -12.61 29.44
N PRO A 536 42.69 -12.67 29.60
CA PRO A 536 43.62 -12.66 28.49
C PRO A 536 43.26 -13.74 27.44
N LEU A 537 43.61 -13.50 26.17
CA LEU A 537 43.38 -14.39 25.04
C LEU A 537 41.90 -14.59 24.66
N THR A 538 40.96 -13.89 25.29
CA THR A 538 39.55 -13.90 24.87
C THR A 538 39.39 -13.07 23.59
N GLU A 539 38.69 -13.61 22.59
CA GLU A 539 38.29 -12.84 21.42
C GLU A 539 37.14 -11.88 21.75
N VAL A 540 37.28 -10.63 21.37
CA VAL A 540 36.30 -9.57 21.61
C VAL A 540 36.15 -8.65 20.39
N PRO A 541 34.94 -8.09 20.13
CA PRO A 541 34.74 -7.17 19.05
C PRO A 541 35.56 -5.88 19.18
N ILE A 542 36.21 -5.46 18.12
CA ILE A 542 36.93 -4.19 18.00
C ILE A 542 35.98 -3.00 18.15
N GLY A 543 36.40 -2.00 18.91
CA GLY A 543 35.71 -0.70 19.03
C GLY A 543 34.55 -0.64 20.02
N SER A 544 33.95 -1.78 20.40
CA SER A 544 32.83 -1.84 21.35
C SER A 544 33.22 -2.36 22.72
N THR A 545 34.37 -3.01 22.82
CA THR A 545 34.82 -3.65 24.07
C THR A 545 35.57 -2.66 24.95
N LYS A 546 35.19 -2.61 26.24
CA LYS A 546 35.88 -1.89 27.30
C LYS A 546 36.40 -2.89 28.33
N ILE A 547 37.61 -2.65 28.84
CA ILE A 547 38.20 -3.46 29.90
C ILE A 547 38.46 -2.57 31.13
N ASP A 548 37.85 -2.95 32.24
CA ASP A 548 38.08 -2.30 33.53
C ASP A 548 39.35 -2.86 34.16
N LEU A 549 40.10 -1.99 34.84
CA LEU A 549 41.34 -2.35 35.53
C LEU A 549 41.23 -2.07 37.04
N VAL A 550 41.79 -2.97 37.80
CA VAL A 550 42.09 -2.71 39.22
C VAL A 550 43.59 -2.45 39.35
N VAL A 551 43.97 -1.31 39.89
CA VAL A 551 45.33 -0.83 39.97
C VAL A 551 45.76 -0.72 41.45
N SER A 552 46.98 -1.05 41.74
CA SER A 552 47.55 -0.93 43.10
C SER A 552 47.70 0.53 43.54
N ALA A 553 47.19 0.85 44.70
CA ALA A 553 47.44 2.12 45.40
C ALA A 553 48.67 2.08 46.28
N GLY A 554 49.46 0.98 46.22
CA GLY A 554 50.56 0.74 47.10
C GLY A 554 50.14 0.29 48.50
N ASN A 555 51.12 -0.06 49.32
CA ASN A 555 50.94 -0.41 50.77
C ASN A 555 51.08 0.86 51.63
N SER A 556 50.06 1.27 52.33
CA SER A 556 50.19 2.33 53.34
C SER A 556 50.84 1.75 54.57
N THR A 557 52.19 1.60 54.57
CA THR A 557 52.94 1.44 55.80
C THR A 557 53.08 2.80 56.43
N THR A 558 52.25 3.10 57.44
CA THR A 558 52.55 4.08 58.48
C THR A 558 53.45 3.47 59.52
#